data_9e720f942d621468e6449ccae9f04c56
#
_entry.id   9e720f942d621468e6449ccae9f04c56
#
_cell.length_a   1.000
_cell.length_b   1.000
_cell.length_c   1.000
_cell.angle_alpha   90.00
_cell.angle_beta   90.00
_cell.angle_gamma   90.00
#
_symmetry.space_group_name_H-M   'P 1'
#
loop_
_entity.id
_entity.type
_entity.pdbx_description
1 polymer ?
#
loop_
_entity_poly.entity_id
_entity_poly.type
_entity_poly.pdbx_seq_one_letter_code
_entity_poly.pdbx_strand_id
1 'polypeptide(L)'
;MTNESSPTTPTLDEAMQLFNAGQFTDVISLVSGTSDPALLLLAARSYAETGQYDTAGYLLRDLIQVMPGSSYLHSYLADVMEKTGDEHAVSEYAAALILDPENRPALRSYARLLLDKNDLRGAIPSLRTLVRFGSDSADIRKLMHILTEVGEPEEAIALHAQNFSEDEYSPEYVEALLAAKEYQKAMSVSLRGWNTVRELVYLRLDLEALAALDPEAAESAYRSALDSFEEEEMDNEEVAQIRFSFVLLEKLLGHYDAARYELGLLLNTRTDPVYRLLEAELAARTDHGEEANCIYRQLIAEECSKDPEIADPAMQELIITRFKAFLDSVRSKEEVAGIISVLLSSYPTAVCLTQIGAAYEEAQACRQARDWYYRAYRADYIHGGIAYAAFLKRIGEDRECETVIRYILTNITRASDVELVAEEVFNGKEAMYRIPKIMEQVLARLTSALEKLSSNGREMLAIGLLYAAGDALERQDYEECKWHCLLGLDVMPCYPAVIKVEDFMQLLAQAKGRALAERPVLLEKNAWLETATEASAEEPTPVANLLDLDEREQQVVAFLKEHRETTEMDLRSVLNTRRVTGIVNGILTKAAEKGVKIIEKRGVGNRGEIYGYTGE
;
A
#
# COMPACT_ATOMS: atom_id res chain seq x y z
N MET A 1 -39.02 25.19 -55.18
CA MET A 1 -38.11 25.90 -54.27
C MET A 1 -38.24 25.19 -52.94
N THR A 2 -37.50 24.15 -52.74
CA THR A 2 -37.37 23.44 -51.46
C THR A 2 -36.24 24.11 -50.70
N ASN A 3 -36.57 24.78 -49.60
CA ASN A 3 -35.60 25.29 -48.64
C ASN A 3 -34.88 24.07 -48.03
N GLU A 4 -33.69 23.78 -48.51
CA GLU A 4 -32.71 23.01 -47.74
C GLU A 4 -32.22 23.92 -46.59
N SER A 5 -32.82 23.75 -45.43
CA SER A 5 -32.27 24.28 -44.17
C SER A 5 -30.91 23.63 -43.97
N SER A 6 -29.85 24.42 -44.07
CA SER A 6 -28.51 24.02 -43.67
C SER A 6 -28.58 23.37 -42.28
N PRO A 7 -27.93 22.23 -42.04
CA PRO A 7 -27.90 21.65 -40.71
C PRO A 7 -27.26 22.70 -39.79
N THR A 8 -28.06 23.26 -38.89
CA THR A 8 -27.56 24.11 -37.78
C THR A 8 -26.61 23.25 -36.97
N THR A 9 -25.34 23.65 -36.89
CA THR A 9 -24.37 22.98 -36.00
C THR A 9 -24.95 23.04 -34.57
N PRO A 10 -25.08 21.89 -33.88
CA PRO A 10 -25.65 21.86 -32.56
C PRO A 10 -24.84 22.77 -31.65
N THR A 11 -25.52 23.58 -30.81
CA THR A 11 -24.84 24.44 -29.88
C THR A 11 -24.55 23.65 -28.58
N LEU A 12 -23.41 23.93 -27.96
CA LEU A 12 -23.05 23.30 -26.69
C LEU A 12 -24.13 23.52 -25.61
N ASP A 13 -24.77 24.70 -25.61
CA ASP A 13 -25.82 25.06 -24.64
C ASP A 13 -27.07 24.18 -24.81
N GLU A 14 -27.51 23.89 -26.04
CA GLU A 14 -28.63 22.98 -26.30
C GLU A 14 -28.32 21.56 -25.83
N ALA A 15 -27.13 21.07 -26.15
CA ALA A 15 -26.69 19.74 -25.74
C ALA A 15 -26.58 19.63 -24.21
N MET A 16 -26.07 20.66 -23.53
CA MET A 16 -26.02 20.72 -22.05
C MET A 16 -27.40 20.79 -21.41
N GLN A 17 -28.37 21.50 -22.00
CA GLN A 17 -29.74 21.53 -21.51
C GLN A 17 -30.39 20.14 -21.56
N LEU A 18 -30.25 19.42 -22.67
CA LEU A 18 -30.73 18.04 -22.83
C LEU A 18 -30.05 17.09 -21.85
N PHE A 19 -28.74 17.21 -21.68
CA PHE A 19 -27.98 16.40 -20.72
C PHE A 19 -28.46 16.62 -19.29
N ASN A 20 -28.63 17.87 -18.87
CA ASN A 20 -29.12 18.23 -17.54
C ASN A 20 -30.57 17.82 -17.30
N ALA A 21 -31.36 17.68 -18.39
CA ALA A 21 -32.73 17.16 -18.33
C ALA A 21 -32.77 15.61 -18.31
N GLY A 22 -31.62 14.92 -18.33
CA GLY A 22 -31.54 13.45 -18.36
C GLY A 22 -31.88 12.82 -19.72
N GLN A 23 -31.98 13.63 -20.78
CA GLN A 23 -32.32 13.19 -22.13
C GLN A 23 -31.07 12.75 -22.92
N PHE A 24 -30.35 11.74 -22.40
CA PHE A 24 -29.05 11.32 -22.94
C PHE A 24 -29.10 10.81 -24.38
N THR A 25 -30.18 10.11 -24.76
CA THR A 25 -30.40 9.65 -26.13
C THR A 25 -30.56 10.79 -27.12
N ASP A 26 -31.18 11.89 -26.70
CA ASP A 26 -31.37 13.08 -27.51
C ASP A 26 -30.05 13.82 -27.70
N VAL A 27 -29.23 13.89 -26.66
CA VAL A 27 -27.85 14.41 -26.74
C VAL A 27 -27.03 13.61 -27.75
N ILE A 28 -27.04 12.28 -27.67
CA ILE A 28 -26.31 11.39 -28.57
C ILE A 28 -26.74 11.64 -30.04
N SER A 29 -28.04 11.75 -30.28
CA SER A 29 -28.56 12.01 -31.63
C SER A 29 -28.23 13.41 -32.15
N LEU A 30 -28.29 14.42 -31.28
CA LEU A 30 -27.97 15.81 -31.60
C LEU A 30 -26.50 16.00 -31.96
N VAL A 31 -25.59 15.32 -31.22
CA VAL A 31 -24.15 15.47 -31.37
C VAL A 31 -23.56 14.52 -32.45
N SER A 32 -24.39 13.64 -33.04
CA SER A 32 -23.93 12.72 -34.05
C SER A 32 -23.33 13.45 -35.27
N GLY A 33 -22.05 13.14 -35.62
CA GLY A 33 -21.33 13.70 -36.75
C GLY A 33 -20.60 15.03 -36.46
N THR A 34 -20.57 15.52 -35.23
CA THR A 34 -19.71 16.64 -34.82
C THR A 34 -18.26 16.23 -34.63
N SER A 35 -17.35 17.19 -34.81
CA SER A 35 -15.93 17.05 -34.43
C SER A 35 -15.53 18.00 -33.31
N ASP A 36 -16.49 18.70 -32.68
CA ASP A 36 -16.24 19.60 -31.56
C ASP A 36 -15.92 18.77 -30.30
N PRO A 37 -14.71 18.92 -29.67
CA PRO A 37 -14.31 18.16 -28.52
C PRO A 37 -15.26 18.30 -27.30
N ALA A 38 -15.87 19.48 -27.11
CA ALA A 38 -16.80 19.71 -26.00
C ALA A 38 -18.10 18.92 -26.18
N LEU A 39 -18.62 18.88 -27.41
CA LEU A 39 -19.80 18.10 -27.74
C LEU A 39 -19.52 16.60 -27.72
N LEU A 40 -18.34 16.16 -28.21
CA LEU A 40 -17.92 14.76 -28.12
C LEU A 40 -17.76 14.27 -26.68
N LEU A 41 -17.26 15.14 -25.79
CA LEU A 41 -17.20 14.82 -24.35
C LEU A 41 -18.60 14.64 -23.76
N LEU A 42 -19.54 15.51 -24.14
CA LEU A 42 -20.92 15.40 -23.68
C LEU A 42 -21.61 14.14 -24.23
N ALA A 43 -21.30 13.75 -25.48
CA ALA A 43 -21.74 12.49 -26.05
C ALA A 43 -21.14 11.29 -25.30
N ALA A 44 -19.85 11.30 -25.00
CA ALA A 44 -19.19 10.24 -24.23
C ALA A 44 -19.84 10.06 -22.84
N ARG A 45 -20.16 11.18 -22.16
CA ARG A 45 -20.89 11.16 -20.88
C ARG A 45 -22.30 10.57 -21.05
N SER A 46 -23.02 10.96 -22.10
CA SER A 46 -24.35 10.44 -22.39
C SER A 46 -24.35 8.95 -22.72
N TYR A 47 -23.32 8.45 -23.42
CA TYR A 47 -23.13 7.02 -23.64
C TYR A 47 -22.87 6.26 -22.34
N ALA A 48 -22.07 6.82 -21.45
CA ALA A 48 -21.82 6.20 -20.14
C ALA A 48 -23.09 6.14 -19.28
N GLU A 49 -23.90 7.23 -19.23
CA GLU A 49 -25.17 7.26 -18.50
C GLU A 49 -26.22 6.28 -19.08
N THR A 50 -26.13 5.95 -20.38
CA THR A 50 -26.98 4.94 -21.02
C THR A 50 -26.42 3.52 -20.95
N GLY A 51 -25.30 3.31 -20.23
CA GLY A 51 -24.66 2.01 -20.06
C GLY A 51 -23.82 1.54 -21.26
N GLN A 52 -23.60 2.39 -22.24
CA GLN A 52 -22.79 2.07 -23.43
C GLN A 52 -21.31 2.42 -23.19
N TYR A 53 -20.72 1.74 -22.21
CA TYR A 53 -19.37 2.05 -21.72
C TYR A 53 -18.27 1.89 -22.77
N ASP A 54 -18.37 0.88 -23.65
CA ASP A 54 -17.38 0.67 -24.72
C ASP A 54 -17.31 1.87 -25.65
N THR A 55 -18.48 2.37 -26.08
CA THR A 55 -18.57 3.53 -26.99
C THR A 55 -18.05 4.80 -26.30
N ALA A 56 -18.42 4.99 -25.02
CA ALA A 56 -17.90 6.09 -24.21
C ALA A 56 -16.38 6.03 -24.09
N GLY A 57 -15.83 4.86 -23.82
CA GLY A 57 -14.38 4.65 -23.72
C GLY A 57 -13.63 4.92 -25.03
N TYR A 58 -14.19 4.54 -26.19
CA TYR A 58 -13.60 4.88 -27.48
C TYR A 58 -13.56 6.39 -27.73
N LEU A 59 -14.66 7.09 -27.49
CA LEU A 59 -14.72 8.54 -27.65
C LEU A 59 -13.76 9.28 -26.72
N LEU A 60 -13.62 8.81 -25.48
CA LEU A 60 -12.70 9.41 -24.51
C LEU A 60 -11.24 9.19 -24.91
N ARG A 61 -10.87 8.01 -25.43
CA ARG A 61 -9.52 7.76 -25.94
C ARG A 61 -9.19 8.65 -27.15
N ASP A 62 -10.14 8.84 -28.07
CA ASP A 62 -9.97 9.76 -29.19
C ASP A 62 -9.81 11.21 -28.72
N LEU A 63 -10.58 11.63 -27.72
CA LEU A 63 -10.45 12.96 -27.10
C LEU A 63 -9.11 13.16 -26.39
N ILE A 64 -8.59 12.15 -25.73
CA ILE A 64 -7.27 12.17 -25.09
C ILE A 64 -6.16 12.32 -26.13
N GLN A 65 -6.27 11.71 -27.31
CA GLN A 65 -5.30 11.93 -28.38
C GLN A 65 -5.26 13.39 -28.86
N VAL A 66 -6.40 14.08 -28.83
CA VAL A 66 -6.49 15.50 -29.19
C VAL A 66 -6.07 16.42 -28.06
N MET A 67 -6.35 16.03 -26.82
CA MET A 67 -6.09 16.81 -25.59
C MET A 67 -5.37 15.96 -24.53
N PRO A 68 -4.11 15.55 -24.75
CA PRO A 68 -3.41 14.61 -23.85
C PRO A 68 -3.08 15.18 -22.46
N GLY A 69 -3.14 16.49 -22.29
CA GLY A 69 -2.90 17.15 -21.00
C GLY A 69 -4.16 17.34 -20.14
N SER A 70 -5.29 16.74 -20.49
CA SER A 70 -6.54 16.91 -19.75
C SER A 70 -6.70 15.86 -18.65
N SER A 71 -6.39 16.20 -17.42
CA SER A 71 -6.63 15.37 -16.23
C SER A 71 -8.08 14.89 -16.14
N TYR A 72 -9.03 15.74 -16.50
CA TYR A 72 -10.45 15.41 -16.48
C TYR A 72 -10.82 14.26 -17.43
N LEU A 73 -10.24 14.23 -18.66
CA LEU A 73 -10.52 13.16 -19.63
C LEU A 73 -9.97 11.81 -19.16
N HIS A 74 -8.75 11.80 -18.61
CA HIS A 74 -8.16 10.59 -18.02
C HIS A 74 -8.98 10.09 -16.84
N SER A 75 -9.38 10.99 -15.93
CA SER A 75 -10.24 10.64 -14.79
C SER A 75 -11.57 10.02 -15.25
N TYR A 76 -12.20 10.64 -16.27
CA TYR A 76 -13.48 10.16 -16.75
C TYR A 76 -13.37 8.84 -17.54
N LEU A 77 -12.27 8.65 -18.29
CA LEU A 77 -11.97 7.36 -18.91
C LEU A 77 -11.81 6.27 -17.84
N ALA A 78 -11.10 6.58 -16.75
CA ALA A 78 -10.94 5.66 -15.62
C ALA A 78 -12.29 5.29 -14.98
N ASP A 79 -13.20 6.26 -14.76
CA ASP A 79 -14.56 6.01 -14.27
C ASP A 79 -15.34 5.04 -15.19
N VAL A 80 -15.21 5.20 -16.51
CA VAL A 80 -15.85 4.32 -17.50
C VAL A 80 -15.21 2.92 -17.49
N MET A 81 -13.89 2.85 -17.41
CA MET A 81 -13.14 1.58 -17.36
C MET A 81 -13.46 0.79 -16.08
N GLU A 82 -13.63 1.48 -14.96
CA GLU A 82 -14.06 0.87 -13.69
C GLU A 82 -15.43 0.19 -13.83
N LYS A 83 -16.39 0.83 -14.51
CA LYS A 83 -17.72 0.23 -14.76
C LYS A 83 -17.67 -1.02 -15.64
N THR A 84 -16.66 -1.18 -16.45
CA THR A 84 -16.44 -2.38 -17.28
C THR A 84 -15.54 -3.42 -16.61
N GLY A 85 -15.01 -3.12 -15.40
CA GLY A 85 -14.07 -4.00 -14.71
C GLY A 85 -12.68 -4.06 -15.34
N ASP A 86 -12.29 -3.04 -16.12
CA ASP A 86 -10.97 -2.98 -16.75
C ASP A 86 -9.90 -2.62 -15.72
N GLU A 87 -8.90 -3.48 -15.55
CA GLU A 87 -7.79 -3.31 -14.60
C GLU A 87 -6.96 -2.02 -14.86
N HIS A 88 -6.99 -1.50 -16.10
CA HIS A 88 -6.26 -0.27 -16.47
C HIS A 88 -6.90 1.01 -15.89
N ALA A 89 -8.08 0.94 -15.26
CA ALA A 89 -8.69 2.10 -14.59
C ALA A 89 -7.74 2.74 -13.57
N VAL A 90 -6.96 1.93 -12.84
CA VAL A 90 -5.95 2.41 -11.87
C VAL A 90 -4.90 3.28 -12.56
N SER A 91 -4.37 2.86 -13.72
CA SER A 91 -3.35 3.61 -14.45
C SER A 91 -3.89 4.91 -15.05
N GLU A 92 -5.14 4.93 -15.49
CA GLU A 92 -5.78 6.15 -16.00
C GLU A 92 -6.05 7.18 -14.89
N TYR A 93 -6.49 6.74 -13.69
CA TYR A 93 -6.56 7.66 -12.54
C TYR A 93 -5.19 8.20 -12.15
N ALA A 94 -4.16 7.35 -12.14
CA ALA A 94 -2.80 7.79 -11.86
C ALA A 94 -2.33 8.83 -12.89
N ALA A 95 -2.58 8.61 -14.20
CA ALA A 95 -2.29 9.57 -15.25
C ALA A 95 -3.04 10.91 -15.04
N ALA A 96 -4.32 10.86 -14.66
CA ALA A 96 -5.09 12.05 -14.33
C ALA A 96 -4.45 12.84 -13.17
N LEU A 97 -3.99 12.15 -12.13
CA LEU A 97 -3.38 12.77 -10.94
C LEU A 97 -1.94 13.25 -11.18
N ILE A 98 -1.22 12.66 -12.14
CA ILE A 98 0.06 13.21 -12.60
C ILE A 98 -0.14 14.55 -13.31
N LEU A 99 -1.21 14.67 -14.13
CA LEU A 99 -1.53 15.90 -14.86
C LEU A 99 -2.09 16.99 -13.93
N ASP A 100 -2.92 16.62 -12.98
CA ASP A 100 -3.51 17.52 -11.98
C ASP A 100 -3.61 16.81 -10.62
N PRO A 101 -2.62 16.99 -9.74
CA PRO A 101 -2.62 16.39 -8.40
C PRO A 101 -3.75 16.88 -7.47
N GLU A 102 -4.43 17.99 -7.84
CA GLU A 102 -5.51 18.58 -7.06
C GLU A 102 -6.91 18.21 -7.59
N ASN A 103 -7.01 17.36 -8.60
CA ASN A 103 -8.27 16.87 -9.15
C ASN A 103 -9.02 16.05 -8.09
N ARG A 104 -9.86 16.73 -7.28
CA ARG A 104 -10.61 16.13 -6.17
C ARG A 104 -11.52 14.97 -6.57
N PRO A 105 -12.32 15.06 -7.67
CA PRO A 105 -13.08 13.92 -8.16
C PRO A 105 -12.20 12.71 -8.43
N ALA A 106 -11.08 12.89 -9.16
CA ALA A 106 -10.15 11.81 -9.45
C ALA A 106 -9.53 11.21 -8.18
N LEU A 107 -9.13 12.05 -7.21
CA LEU A 107 -8.58 11.59 -5.93
C LEU A 107 -9.57 10.71 -5.16
N ARG A 108 -10.87 11.10 -5.10
CA ARG A 108 -11.90 10.33 -4.41
C ARG A 108 -12.19 9.00 -5.10
N SER A 109 -12.38 9.02 -6.43
CA SER A 109 -12.64 7.80 -7.20
C SER A 109 -11.46 6.85 -7.15
N TYR A 110 -10.23 7.38 -7.28
CA TYR A 110 -9.01 6.59 -7.20
C TYR A 110 -8.82 5.95 -5.81
N ALA A 111 -8.96 6.74 -4.75
CA ALA A 111 -8.87 6.21 -3.39
C ALA A 111 -9.93 5.13 -3.14
N ARG A 112 -11.20 5.34 -3.56
CA ARG A 112 -12.25 4.35 -3.45
C ARG A 112 -11.91 3.07 -4.21
N LEU A 113 -11.46 3.18 -5.47
CA LEU A 113 -11.08 2.01 -6.28
C LEU A 113 -9.96 1.20 -5.63
N LEU A 114 -8.96 1.86 -5.02
CA LEU A 114 -7.89 1.17 -4.31
C LEU A 114 -8.40 0.47 -3.05
N LEU A 115 -9.33 1.11 -2.31
CA LEU A 115 -9.96 0.49 -1.14
C LEU A 115 -10.83 -0.71 -1.52
N ASP A 116 -11.60 -0.62 -2.61
CA ASP A 116 -12.41 -1.74 -3.13
C ASP A 116 -11.52 -2.93 -3.57
N LYS A 117 -10.27 -2.65 -3.94
CA LYS A 117 -9.23 -3.66 -4.23
C LYS A 117 -8.42 -4.08 -3.00
N ASN A 118 -8.78 -3.63 -1.80
CA ASN A 118 -8.05 -3.85 -0.55
C ASN A 118 -6.61 -3.31 -0.55
N ASP A 119 -6.30 -2.34 -1.41
CA ASP A 119 -5.01 -1.63 -1.40
C ASP A 119 -5.08 -0.40 -0.49
N LEU A 120 -5.16 -0.65 0.83
CA LEU A 120 -5.28 0.39 1.85
C LEU A 120 -4.12 1.38 1.77
N ARG A 121 -2.89 0.88 1.61
CA ARG A 121 -1.67 1.70 1.57
C ARG A 121 -1.59 2.58 0.33
N GLY A 122 -2.04 2.06 -0.82
CA GLY A 122 -2.13 2.84 -2.05
C GLY A 122 -3.15 3.97 -2.00
N ALA A 123 -4.20 3.82 -1.20
CA ALA A 123 -5.24 4.85 -1.02
C ALA A 123 -4.77 6.05 -0.16
N ILE A 124 -3.83 5.86 0.77
CA ILE A 124 -3.39 6.90 1.73
C ILE A 124 -2.91 8.19 1.04
N PRO A 125 -2.03 8.19 0.03
CA PRO A 125 -1.54 9.42 -0.61
C PRO A 125 -2.68 10.28 -1.17
N SER A 126 -3.67 9.64 -1.80
CA SER A 126 -4.82 10.36 -2.38
C SER A 126 -5.72 10.96 -1.31
N LEU A 127 -6.02 10.20 -0.26
CA LEU A 127 -6.81 10.69 0.88
C LEU A 127 -6.08 11.81 1.63
N ARG A 128 -4.76 11.68 1.83
CA ARG A 128 -3.93 12.72 2.46
C ARG A 128 -3.94 14.01 1.64
N THR A 129 -3.89 13.90 0.31
CA THR A 129 -3.98 15.04 -0.59
C THR A 129 -5.35 15.70 -0.49
N LEU A 130 -6.44 14.93 -0.45
CA LEU A 130 -7.80 15.45 -0.23
C LEU A 130 -7.88 16.23 1.09
N VAL A 131 -7.41 15.66 2.19
CA VAL A 131 -7.41 16.31 3.51
C VAL A 131 -6.62 17.60 3.50
N ARG A 132 -5.45 17.63 2.86
CA ARG A 132 -4.57 18.80 2.75
C ARG A 132 -5.24 19.98 2.05
N PHE A 133 -6.11 19.75 1.08
CA PHE A 133 -6.83 20.78 0.33
C PHE A 133 -8.19 21.17 0.95
N GLY A 134 -8.43 20.81 2.21
CA GLY A 134 -9.62 21.20 2.95
C GLY A 134 -10.83 20.35 2.57
N SER A 135 -10.72 19.05 2.79
CA SER A 135 -11.82 18.12 2.56
C SER A 135 -12.81 18.07 3.72
N ASP A 136 -13.88 17.35 3.48
CA ASP A 136 -14.95 17.06 4.41
C ASP A 136 -14.41 16.26 5.62
N SER A 137 -15.03 16.43 6.79
CA SER A 137 -14.69 15.64 8.00
C SER A 137 -14.77 14.13 7.77
N ALA A 138 -15.62 13.68 6.84
CA ALA A 138 -15.74 12.28 6.44
C ALA A 138 -14.45 11.74 5.77
N ASP A 139 -13.81 12.51 4.89
CA ASP A 139 -12.55 12.12 4.25
C ASP A 139 -11.42 12.00 5.30
N ILE A 140 -11.41 12.89 6.30
CA ILE A 140 -10.44 12.88 7.40
C ILE A 140 -10.63 11.62 8.26
N ARG A 141 -11.86 11.32 8.68
CA ARG A 141 -12.18 10.12 9.47
C ARG A 141 -11.81 8.85 8.71
N LYS A 142 -12.14 8.79 7.43
CA LYS A 142 -11.76 7.65 6.57
C LYS A 142 -10.25 7.46 6.50
N LEU A 143 -9.47 8.55 6.38
CA LEU A 143 -8.01 8.47 6.42
C LEU A 143 -7.51 7.99 7.78
N MET A 144 -8.09 8.49 8.89
CA MET A 144 -7.73 8.05 10.24
C MET A 144 -7.97 6.54 10.43
N HIS A 145 -9.12 6.04 10.02
CA HIS A 145 -9.45 4.63 10.07
C HIS A 145 -8.42 3.77 9.31
N ILE A 146 -8.13 4.14 8.06
CA ILE A 146 -7.15 3.41 7.22
C ILE A 146 -5.74 3.46 7.81
N LEU A 147 -5.29 4.60 8.33
CA LEU A 147 -4.00 4.71 9.01
C LEU A 147 -3.91 3.78 10.22
N THR A 148 -5.00 3.66 10.97
CA THR A 148 -5.07 2.74 12.13
C THR A 148 -4.97 1.28 11.68
N GLU A 149 -5.68 0.88 10.62
CA GLU A 149 -5.63 -0.48 10.08
C GLU A 149 -4.25 -0.84 9.48
N VAL A 150 -3.58 0.14 8.88
CA VAL A 150 -2.24 -0.06 8.29
C VAL A 150 -1.14 -0.11 9.38
N GLY A 151 -1.47 0.25 10.63
CA GLY A 151 -0.53 0.22 11.75
C GLY A 151 0.20 1.54 11.99
N GLU A 152 -0.37 2.67 11.55
CA GLU A 152 0.15 4.03 11.75
C GLU A 152 -0.80 4.86 12.65
N PRO A 153 -1.17 4.37 13.86
CA PRO A 153 -2.17 5.01 14.70
C PRO A 153 -1.71 6.38 15.23
N GLU A 154 -0.40 6.60 15.41
CA GLU A 154 0.14 7.87 15.88
C GLU A 154 -0.12 8.99 14.88
N GLU A 155 -0.07 8.65 13.57
CA GLU A 155 -0.40 9.62 12.53
C GLU A 155 -1.91 9.92 12.50
N ALA A 156 -2.77 8.92 12.71
CA ALA A 156 -4.21 9.12 12.83
C ALA A 156 -4.55 10.04 14.02
N ILE A 157 -3.89 9.85 15.16
CA ILE A 157 -4.02 10.71 16.36
C ILE A 157 -3.58 12.16 16.05
N ALA A 158 -2.44 12.32 15.37
CA ALA A 158 -1.94 13.63 14.99
C ALA A 158 -2.89 14.33 13.99
N LEU A 159 -3.48 13.58 13.06
CA LEU A 159 -4.45 14.08 12.10
C LEU A 159 -5.72 14.57 12.78
N HIS A 160 -6.22 13.85 13.80
CA HIS A 160 -7.34 14.32 14.62
C HIS A 160 -7.01 15.66 15.31
N ALA A 161 -5.85 15.73 15.99
CA ALA A 161 -5.44 16.93 16.71
C ALA A 161 -5.25 18.18 15.81
N GLN A 162 -4.98 17.99 14.52
CA GLN A 162 -4.81 19.09 13.55
C GLN A 162 -6.13 19.60 12.98
N ASN A 163 -7.16 18.76 12.89
CA ASN A 163 -8.38 19.06 12.12
C ASN A 163 -9.64 19.15 12.99
N PHE A 164 -9.63 18.59 14.19
CA PHE A 164 -10.79 18.57 15.07
C PHE A 164 -10.48 19.25 16.40
N SER A 165 -11.51 19.76 17.06
CA SER A 165 -11.38 20.32 18.41
C SER A 165 -11.28 19.20 19.45
N GLU A 166 -10.75 19.51 20.64
CA GLU A 166 -10.66 18.54 21.77
C GLU A 166 -12.03 18.01 22.23
N ASP A 167 -13.09 18.72 21.93
CA ASP A 167 -14.46 18.35 22.28
C ASP A 167 -15.20 17.62 21.15
N GLU A 168 -14.54 17.39 20.03
CA GLU A 168 -15.09 16.63 18.90
C GLU A 168 -14.68 15.17 19.02
N TYR A 169 -15.65 14.29 19.24
CA TYR A 169 -15.45 12.86 19.42
C TYR A 169 -15.71 12.15 18.11
N SER A 170 -14.82 11.21 17.73
CA SER A 170 -15.08 10.27 16.65
C SER A 170 -14.62 8.87 17.06
N PRO A 171 -15.37 7.82 16.66
CA PRO A 171 -14.96 6.44 16.94
C PRO A 171 -13.57 6.13 16.39
N GLU A 172 -13.23 6.60 15.20
CA GLU A 172 -11.94 6.39 14.55
C GLU A 172 -10.77 6.95 15.37
N TYR A 173 -11.01 8.04 16.11
CA TYR A 173 -10.00 8.58 17.01
C TYR A 173 -9.77 7.67 18.23
N VAL A 174 -10.85 7.13 18.79
CA VAL A 174 -10.74 6.19 19.91
C VAL A 174 -10.07 4.89 19.45
N GLU A 175 -10.43 4.38 18.27
CA GLU A 175 -9.78 3.21 17.66
C GLU A 175 -8.27 3.43 17.47
N ALA A 176 -7.88 4.61 16.98
CA ALA A 176 -6.47 4.97 16.86
C ALA A 176 -5.75 5.02 18.22
N LEU A 177 -6.39 5.56 19.26
CA LEU A 177 -5.84 5.55 20.62
C LEU A 177 -5.68 4.14 21.19
N LEU A 178 -6.64 3.24 20.93
CA LEU A 178 -6.56 1.82 21.30
C LEU A 178 -5.39 1.12 20.60
N ALA A 179 -5.25 1.32 19.30
CA ALA A 179 -4.16 0.77 18.50
C ALA A 179 -2.79 1.30 18.96
N ALA A 180 -2.70 2.59 19.33
CA ALA A 180 -1.51 3.21 19.91
C ALA A 180 -1.26 2.82 21.37
N LYS A 181 -2.14 2.00 21.98
CA LYS A 181 -2.11 1.57 23.37
C LYS A 181 -2.24 2.72 24.40
N GLU A 182 -2.82 3.86 23.98
CA GLU A 182 -3.15 4.98 24.87
C GLU A 182 -4.50 4.75 25.59
N TYR A 183 -4.65 3.60 26.25
CA TYR A 183 -5.93 3.09 26.79
C TYR A 183 -6.64 4.05 27.75
N GLN A 184 -5.90 4.73 28.65
CA GLN A 184 -6.50 5.70 29.57
C GLN A 184 -7.15 6.88 28.86
N LYS A 185 -6.51 7.35 27.79
CA LYS A 185 -7.03 8.45 26.97
C LYS A 185 -8.20 7.95 26.13
N ALA A 186 -8.10 6.77 25.53
CA ALA A 186 -9.18 6.11 24.82
C ALA A 186 -10.45 6.03 25.69
N MET A 187 -10.33 5.49 26.91
CA MET A 187 -11.42 5.38 27.87
C MET A 187 -12.03 6.76 28.24
N SER A 188 -11.19 7.79 28.43
CA SER A 188 -11.68 9.13 28.76
C SER A 188 -12.45 9.78 27.61
N VAL A 189 -12.05 9.52 26.37
CA VAL A 189 -12.71 10.06 25.16
C VAL A 189 -13.97 9.27 24.85
N SER A 190 -13.93 7.94 24.90
CA SER A 190 -15.09 7.08 24.65
C SER A 190 -16.21 7.32 25.66
N LEU A 191 -15.87 7.46 26.96
CA LEU A 191 -16.85 7.77 28.01
C LEU A 191 -17.52 9.13 27.80
N ARG A 192 -16.75 10.15 27.36
CA ARG A 192 -17.34 11.45 27.01
C ARG A 192 -18.23 11.35 25.76
N GLY A 193 -17.79 10.63 24.74
CA GLY A 193 -18.58 10.36 23.54
C GLY A 193 -19.89 9.64 23.88
N TRP A 194 -19.82 8.57 24.67
CA TRP A 194 -21.00 7.85 25.16
C TRP A 194 -21.99 8.75 25.91
N ASN A 195 -21.49 9.59 26.82
CA ASN A 195 -22.33 10.48 27.59
C ASN A 195 -22.99 11.59 26.77
N THR A 196 -22.39 11.97 25.61
CA THR A 196 -22.82 13.07 24.77
C THR A 196 -23.73 12.58 23.62
N VAL A 197 -23.30 11.56 22.90
CA VAL A 197 -23.95 11.11 21.66
C VAL A 197 -24.85 9.88 21.91
N ARG A 198 -24.51 9.04 22.90
CA ARG A 198 -25.25 7.80 23.23
C ARG A 198 -25.23 6.75 22.11
N GLU A 199 -24.21 6.74 21.27
CA GLU A 199 -24.01 5.68 20.27
C GLU A 199 -23.26 4.51 20.89
N LEU A 200 -23.75 3.28 20.64
CA LEU A 200 -23.22 2.04 21.24
C LEU A 200 -21.74 1.78 20.89
N VAL A 201 -21.26 2.29 19.76
CA VAL A 201 -19.86 2.20 19.39
C VAL A 201 -18.93 2.77 20.47
N TYR A 202 -19.31 3.89 21.10
CA TYR A 202 -18.49 4.45 22.17
C TYR A 202 -18.51 3.60 23.45
N LEU A 203 -19.65 2.95 23.75
CA LEU A 203 -19.72 1.99 24.85
C LEU A 203 -18.82 0.78 24.58
N ARG A 204 -18.83 0.25 23.37
CA ARG A 204 -17.94 -0.84 22.95
C ARG A 204 -16.47 -0.46 23.14
N LEU A 205 -16.07 0.67 22.58
CA LEU A 205 -14.68 1.15 22.66
C LEU A 205 -14.23 1.46 24.10
N ASP A 206 -15.15 1.94 24.95
CA ASP A 206 -14.86 2.15 26.40
C ASP A 206 -14.59 0.81 27.11
N LEU A 207 -15.43 -0.19 26.86
CA LEU A 207 -15.27 -1.52 27.42
C LEU A 207 -13.98 -2.21 26.91
N GLU A 208 -13.63 -2.04 25.64
CA GLU A 208 -12.38 -2.54 25.07
C GLU A 208 -11.14 -1.86 25.70
N ALA A 209 -11.20 -0.54 25.90
CA ALA A 209 -10.15 0.19 26.60
C ALA A 209 -9.99 -0.29 28.05
N LEU A 210 -11.09 -0.49 28.74
CA LEU A 210 -11.10 -1.01 30.12
C LEU A 210 -10.56 -2.45 30.18
N ALA A 211 -10.93 -3.31 29.22
CA ALA A 211 -10.43 -4.70 29.14
C ALA A 211 -8.91 -4.75 28.95
N ALA A 212 -8.33 -3.79 28.26
CA ALA A 212 -6.88 -3.68 28.08
C ALA A 212 -6.16 -3.15 29.34
N LEU A 213 -6.83 -2.36 30.18
CA LEU A 213 -6.27 -1.78 31.41
C LEU A 213 -6.47 -2.70 32.62
N ASP A 214 -7.67 -3.18 32.80
CA ASP A 214 -8.09 -4.00 33.96
C ASP A 214 -9.13 -5.04 33.49
N PRO A 215 -8.69 -6.23 33.07
CA PRO A 215 -9.56 -7.28 32.58
C PRO A 215 -10.62 -7.75 33.59
N GLU A 216 -10.30 -7.76 34.91
CA GLU A 216 -11.24 -8.19 35.96
C GLU A 216 -12.36 -7.15 36.16
N ALA A 217 -12.00 -5.85 36.17
CA ALA A 217 -13.01 -4.80 36.21
C ALA A 217 -13.86 -4.77 34.94
N ALA A 218 -13.28 -5.00 33.78
CA ALA A 218 -13.97 -5.06 32.50
C ALA A 218 -15.01 -6.18 32.45
N GLU A 219 -14.71 -7.37 33.01
CA GLU A 219 -15.67 -8.48 33.08
C GLU A 219 -16.99 -8.03 33.71
N SER A 220 -16.94 -7.35 34.86
CA SER A 220 -18.14 -6.86 35.52
C SER A 220 -18.86 -5.75 34.75
N ALA A 221 -18.10 -4.89 34.05
CA ALA A 221 -18.65 -3.82 33.23
C ALA A 221 -19.36 -4.38 31.98
N TYR A 222 -18.77 -5.35 31.29
CA TYR A 222 -19.41 -6.04 30.16
C TYR A 222 -20.72 -6.72 30.55
N ARG A 223 -20.73 -7.45 31.67
CA ARG A 223 -21.95 -8.09 32.18
C ARG A 223 -23.05 -7.06 32.47
N SER A 224 -22.69 -6.00 33.20
CA SER A 224 -23.64 -4.91 33.49
C SER A 224 -24.19 -4.23 32.23
N ALA A 225 -23.34 -4.02 31.22
CA ALA A 225 -23.74 -3.45 29.94
C ALA A 225 -24.71 -4.38 29.20
N LEU A 226 -24.36 -5.67 29.08
CA LEU A 226 -25.18 -6.67 28.39
C LEU A 226 -26.52 -6.92 29.10
N ASP A 227 -26.55 -6.91 30.44
CA ASP A 227 -27.78 -7.05 31.24
C ASP A 227 -28.71 -5.82 31.13
N SER A 228 -28.20 -4.68 30.68
CA SER A 228 -28.97 -3.45 30.52
C SER A 228 -29.72 -3.36 29.19
N PHE A 229 -29.40 -4.19 28.22
CA PHE A 229 -30.07 -4.19 26.91
C PHE A 229 -31.40 -4.95 26.96
N GLU A 230 -32.40 -4.41 26.26
CA GLU A 230 -33.70 -5.05 26.08
C GLU A 230 -33.63 -6.14 25.00
N GLU A 231 -34.59 -7.10 25.00
CA GLU A 231 -34.61 -8.21 24.01
C GLU A 231 -34.61 -7.68 22.56
N GLU A 232 -35.26 -6.54 22.30
CA GLU A 232 -35.35 -5.94 20.98
C GLU A 232 -33.99 -5.37 20.48
N GLU A 233 -33.11 -5.03 21.41
CA GLU A 233 -31.77 -4.49 21.11
C GLU A 233 -30.71 -5.59 20.86
N MET A 234 -31.00 -6.83 21.22
CA MET A 234 -30.05 -7.96 21.10
C MET A 234 -29.70 -8.31 19.66
N ASP A 235 -30.53 -7.94 18.67
CA ASP A 235 -30.25 -8.12 17.25
C ASP A 235 -29.37 -7.00 16.66
N ASN A 236 -29.05 -5.96 17.45
CA ASN A 236 -28.20 -4.85 17.02
C ASN A 236 -26.75 -5.34 16.80
N GLU A 237 -26.14 -4.86 15.70
CA GLU A 237 -24.76 -5.23 15.34
C GLU A 237 -23.76 -4.84 16.41
N GLU A 238 -23.84 -3.63 16.96
CA GLU A 238 -22.94 -3.16 18.01
C GLU A 238 -23.07 -3.96 19.31
N VAL A 239 -24.30 -4.35 19.69
CA VAL A 239 -24.53 -5.23 20.85
C VAL A 239 -23.90 -6.60 20.63
N ALA A 240 -24.00 -7.14 19.42
CA ALA A 240 -23.36 -8.40 19.08
C ALA A 240 -21.81 -8.28 19.12
N GLN A 241 -21.25 -7.16 18.68
CA GLN A 241 -19.80 -6.90 18.79
C GLN A 241 -19.37 -6.76 20.25
N ILE A 242 -20.13 -6.04 21.08
CA ILE A 242 -19.88 -5.95 22.54
C ILE A 242 -19.87 -7.36 23.15
N ARG A 243 -20.86 -8.19 22.84
CA ARG A 243 -20.92 -9.57 23.34
C ARG A 243 -19.75 -10.41 22.85
N PHE A 244 -19.36 -10.24 21.59
CA PHE A 244 -18.21 -10.96 21.04
C PHE A 244 -16.90 -10.53 21.72
N SER A 245 -16.68 -9.22 21.94
CA SER A 245 -15.52 -8.72 22.70
C SER A 245 -15.52 -9.28 24.12
N PHE A 246 -16.69 -9.44 24.74
CA PHE A 246 -16.81 -10.08 26.06
C PHE A 246 -16.44 -11.58 26.01
N VAL A 247 -16.86 -12.33 25.00
CA VAL A 247 -16.43 -13.73 24.79
C VAL A 247 -14.90 -13.83 24.70
N LEU A 248 -14.26 -12.91 23.98
CA LEU A 248 -12.81 -12.89 23.88
C LEU A 248 -12.13 -12.56 25.22
N LEU A 249 -12.70 -11.66 25.99
CA LEU A 249 -12.21 -11.34 27.35
C LEU A 249 -12.33 -12.54 28.29
N GLU A 250 -13.48 -13.21 28.34
CA GLU A 250 -13.69 -14.42 29.16
C GLU A 250 -12.72 -15.55 28.75
N LYS A 251 -12.47 -15.70 27.44
CA LYS A 251 -11.45 -16.64 26.92
C LYS A 251 -10.05 -16.26 27.41
N LEU A 252 -9.71 -14.96 27.44
CA LEU A 252 -8.41 -14.46 27.91
C LEU A 252 -8.23 -14.72 29.43
N LEU A 253 -9.29 -14.54 30.20
CA LEU A 253 -9.30 -14.80 31.64
C LEU A 253 -9.30 -16.31 31.99
N GLY A 254 -9.54 -17.17 30.99
CA GLY A 254 -9.59 -18.62 31.16
C GLY A 254 -10.98 -19.14 31.60
N HIS A 255 -12.01 -18.30 31.59
CA HIS A 255 -13.40 -18.63 31.94
C HIS A 255 -14.12 -19.27 30.74
N TYR A 256 -13.61 -20.40 30.25
CA TYR A 256 -14.04 -21.01 28.99
C TYR A 256 -15.54 -21.38 28.96
N ASP A 257 -16.12 -21.79 30.10
CA ASP A 257 -17.55 -22.13 30.18
C ASP A 257 -18.44 -20.90 30.06
N ALA A 258 -18.04 -19.77 30.67
CA ALA A 258 -18.72 -18.49 30.52
C ALA A 258 -18.61 -17.97 29.08
N ALA A 259 -17.41 -18.04 28.49
CA ALA A 259 -17.21 -17.69 27.08
C ALA A 259 -18.10 -18.52 26.14
N ARG A 260 -18.24 -19.84 26.39
CA ARG A 260 -19.14 -20.72 25.61
C ARG A 260 -20.61 -20.33 25.73
N TYR A 261 -21.03 -19.99 26.94
CA TYR A 261 -22.40 -19.54 27.19
C TYR A 261 -22.74 -18.29 26.39
N GLU A 262 -21.91 -17.26 26.50
CA GLU A 262 -22.11 -15.99 25.79
C GLU A 262 -22.03 -16.15 24.26
N LEU A 263 -21.11 -17.00 23.77
CA LEU A 263 -20.97 -17.32 22.37
C LEU A 263 -22.21 -18.09 21.85
N GLY A 264 -22.79 -18.99 22.67
CA GLY A 264 -24.02 -19.69 22.34
C GLY A 264 -25.20 -18.75 22.11
N LEU A 265 -25.29 -17.65 22.86
CA LEU A 265 -26.30 -16.61 22.63
C LEU A 265 -26.11 -15.90 21.27
N LEU A 266 -24.85 -15.63 20.85
CA LEU A 266 -24.56 -15.08 19.51
C LEU A 266 -24.92 -16.06 18.39
N LEU A 267 -24.61 -17.34 18.56
CA LEU A 267 -24.85 -18.38 17.57
C LEU A 267 -26.36 -18.69 17.37
N ASN A 268 -27.23 -18.35 18.32
CA ASN A 268 -28.66 -18.44 18.15
C ASN A 268 -29.23 -17.47 17.11
N THR A 269 -28.55 -16.32 16.91
CA THR A 269 -28.99 -15.25 15.99
C THR A 269 -28.11 -15.12 14.75
N ARG A 270 -26.89 -15.66 14.76
CA ARG A 270 -25.87 -15.45 13.73
C ARG A 270 -25.16 -16.76 13.39
N THR A 271 -24.93 -17.00 12.11
CA THR A 271 -24.26 -18.21 11.59
C THR A 271 -22.86 -17.90 11.02
N ASP A 272 -22.10 -17.01 11.67
CA ASP A 272 -20.75 -16.65 11.21
C ASP A 272 -19.78 -17.82 11.44
N PRO A 273 -19.00 -18.25 10.42
CA PRO A 273 -17.98 -19.29 10.55
C PRO A 273 -16.94 -18.98 11.64
N VAL A 274 -16.61 -17.71 11.87
CA VAL A 274 -15.65 -17.27 12.90
C VAL A 274 -16.19 -17.61 14.30
N TYR A 275 -17.48 -17.38 14.56
CA TYR A 275 -18.09 -17.72 15.84
C TYR A 275 -18.12 -19.22 16.07
N ARG A 276 -18.47 -20.01 15.04
CA ARG A 276 -18.47 -21.47 15.14
C ARG A 276 -17.06 -22.05 15.29
N LEU A 277 -16.06 -21.42 14.66
CA LEU A 277 -14.66 -21.81 14.87
C LEU A 277 -14.22 -21.58 16.33
N LEU A 278 -14.61 -20.42 16.90
CA LEU A 278 -14.36 -20.11 18.30
C LEU A 278 -15.10 -21.07 19.23
N GLU A 279 -16.33 -21.49 18.89
CA GLU A 279 -17.10 -22.52 19.63
C GLU A 279 -16.33 -23.84 19.69
N ALA A 280 -15.80 -24.30 18.56
CA ALA A 280 -14.97 -25.51 18.51
C ALA A 280 -13.71 -25.39 19.37
N GLU A 281 -13.03 -24.23 19.33
CA GLU A 281 -11.84 -23.97 20.17
C GLU A 281 -12.17 -23.99 21.67
N LEU A 282 -13.27 -23.36 22.07
CA LEU A 282 -13.71 -23.33 23.45
C LEU A 282 -14.18 -24.72 23.93
N ALA A 283 -14.90 -25.47 23.09
CA ALA A 283 -15.29 -26.84 23.38
C ALA A 283 -14.06 -27.74 23.58
N ALA A 284 -13.00 -27.56 22.81
CA ALA A 284 -11.74 -28.27 22.99
C ALA A 284 -11.04 -27.96 24.32
N ARG A 285 -11.26 -26.75 24.89
CA ARG A 285 -10.68 -26.30 26.17
C ARG A 285 -11.49 -26.71 27.39
N THR A 286 -12.78 -27.05 27.20
CA THR A 286 -13.73 -27.41 28.28
C THR A 286 -14.00 -28.91 28.39
N ASP A 287 -13.04 -29.76 28.03
CA ASP A 287 -13.13 -31.23 28.01
C ASP A 287 -14.26 -31.81 27.11
N HIS A 288 -14.80 -31.01 26.19
CA HIS A 288 -15.83 -31.41 25.22
C HIS A 288 -15.21 -31.75 23.85
N GLY A 289 -14.11 -32.53 23.84
CA GLY A 289 -13.35 -32.85 22.63
C GLY A 289 -14.15 -33.53 21.50
N GLU A 290 -15.13 -34.36 21.82
CA GLU A 290 -16.01 -35.00 20.82
C GLU A 290 -16.92 -33.97 20.14
N GLU A 291 -17.43 -33.00 20.89
CA GLU A 291 -18.24 -31.91 20.37
C GLU A 291 -17.37 -30.99 19.48
N ALA A 292 -16.18 -30.62 19.94
CA ALA A 292 -15.20 -29.87 19.14
C ALA A 292 -14.90 -30.55 17.80
N ASN A 293 -14.63 -31.87 17.82
CA ASN A 293 -14.40 -32.67 16.62
C ASN A 293 -15.61 -32.65 15.66
N CYS A 294 -16.84 -32.71 16.22
CA CYS A 294 -18.06 -32.63 15.42
C CYS A 294 -18.19 -31.25 14.73
N ILE A 295 -18.01 -30.17 15.49
CA ILE A 295 -18.12 -28.78 14.97
C ILE A 295 -17.07 -28.54 13.88
N TYR A 296 -15.80 -28.90 14.09
CA TYR A 296 -14.76 -28.77 13.07
C TYR A 296 -15.09 -29.50 11.78
N ARG A 297 -15.60 -30.75 11.86
CA ARG A 297 -15.98 -31.53 10.68
C ARG A 297 -17.15 -30.91 9.93
N GLN A 298 -18.13 -30.37 10.65
CA GLN A 298 -19.25 -29.66 10.04
C GLN A 298 -18.80 -28.38 9.33
N LEU A 299 -17.96 -27.56 9.98
CA LEU A 299 -17.40 -26.35 9.37
C LEU A 299 -16.61 -26.66 8.11
N ILE A 300 -15.76 -27.69 8.14
CA ILE A 300 -15.00 -28.13 6.97
C ILE A 300 -15.95 -28.55 5.85
N ALA A 301 -17.00 -29.33 6.17
CA ALA A 301 -17.96 -29.77 5.17
C ALA A 301 -18.71 -28.58 4.55
N GLU A 302 -19.13 -27.61 5.35
CA GLU A 302 -19.84 -26.43 4.89
C GLU A 302 -18.97 -25.52 4.04
N GLU A 303 -17.77 -25.16 4.54
CA GLU A 303 -16.91 -24.22 3.86
C GLU A 303 -16.23 -24.80 2.60
N CYS A 304 -15.84 -26.08 2.64
CA CYS A 304 -15.24 -26.74 1.47
C CYS A 304 -16.25 -27.18 0.41
N SER A 305 -17.56 -27.15 0.71
CA SER A 305 -18.64 -27.45 -0.26
C SER A 305 -19.17 -26.19 -0.95
N LYS A 306 -18.75 -25.00 -0.55
CA LYS A 306 -19.16 -23.75 -1.21
C LYS A 306 -18.68 -23.71 -2.65
N ASP A 307 -19.45 -23.01 -3.50
CA ASP A 307 -19.03 -22.71 -4.87
C ASP A 307 -17.68 -21.97 -4.86
N PRO A 308 -16.73 -22.34 -5.72
CA PRO A 308 -15.42 -21.67 -5.81
C PRO A 308 -15.47 -20.16 -5.97
N GLU A 309 -16.55 -19.60 -6.55
CA GLU A 309 -16.73 -18.15 -6.67
C GLU A 309 -17.10 -17.44 -5.35
N ILE A 310 -17.63 -18.21 -4.38
CA ILE A 310 -18.11 -17.69 -3.09
C ILE A 310 -17.23 -18.16 -1.92
N ALA A 311 -16.44 -19.21 -2.17
CA ALA A 311 -15.59 -19.81 -1.15
C ALA A 311 -14.46 -18.84 -0.76
N ASP A 312 -14.19 -18.75 0.55
CA ASP A 312 -13.02 -18.04 1.09
C ASP A 312 -11.89 -19.05 1.38
N PRO A 313 -10.85 -19.10 0.53
CA PRO A 313 -9.72 -20.00 0.73
C PRO A 313 -8.98 -19.78 2.07
N ALA A 314 -8.90 -18.53 2.55
CA ALA A 314 -8.23 -18.20 3.80
C ALA A 314 -9.01 -18.76 5.00
N MET A 315 -10.35 -18.66 4.98
CA MET A 315 -11.20 -19.26 6.00
C MET A 315 -11.11 -20.78 5.98
N GLN A 316 -11.13 -21.42 4.80
CA GLN A 316 -10.95 -22.87 4.67
C GLN A 316 -9.62 -23.32 5.28
N GLU A 317 -8.53 -22.63 4.95
CA GLU A 317 -7.20 -22.93 5.48
C GLU A 317 -7.14 -22.74 7.00
N LEU A 318 -7.71 -21.67 7.52
CA LEU A 318 -7.76 -21.39 8.95
C LEU A 318 -8.49 -22.51 9.72
N ILE A 319 -9.67 -22.92 9.26
CA ILE A 319 -10.47 -23.98 9.89
C ILE A 319 -9.70 -25.31 9.89
N ILE A 320 -9.12 -25.70 8.76
CA ILE A 320 -8.37 -26.94 8.63
C ILE A 320 -7.12 -26.91 9.52
N THR A 321 -6.42 -25.79 9.57
CA THR A 321 -5.22 -25.62 10.40
C THR A 321 -5.56 -25.71 11.88
N ARG A 322 -6.66 -25.08 12.33
CA ARG A 322 -7.13 -25.16 13.72
C ARG A 322 -7.58 -26.58 14.08
N PHE A 323 -8.29 -27.25 13.17
CA PHE A 323 -8.67 -28.66 13.39
C PHE A 323 -7.45 -29.57 13.48
N LYS A 324 -6.45 -29.38 12.64
CA LYS A 324 -5.19 -30.10 12.68
C LYS A 324 -4.48 -29.93 14.03
N ALA A 325 -4.35 -28.67 14.49
CA ALA A 325 -3.77 -28.36 15.77
C ALA A 325 -4.52 -29.01 16.95
N PHE A 326 -5.85 -29.06 16.88
CA PHE A 326 -6.65 -29.80 17.87
C PHE A 326 -6.36 -31.30 17.84
N LEU A 327 -6.31 -31.94 16.67
CA LEU A 327 -5.98 -33.37 16.55
C LEU A 327 -4.55 -33.67 17.02
N ASP A 328 -3.58 -32.83 16.70
CA ASP A 328 -2.17 -32.96 17.11
C ASP A 328 -1.98 -32.95 18.64
N SER A 329 -2.92 -32.38 19.38
CA SER A 329 -2.88 -32.37 20.85
C SER A 329 -3.20 -33.75 21.47
N VAL A 330 -3.86 -34.64 20.70
CA VAL A 330 -4.38 -35.92 21.23
C VAL A 330 -3.98 -37.15 20.40
N ARG A 331 -3.31 -36.96 19.23
CA ARG A 331 -2.98 -38.05 18.29
C ARG A 331 -1.59 -37.90 17.71
N SER A 332 -1.05 -39.01 17.14
CA SER A 332 0.22 -38.98 16.40
C SER A 332 0.07 -38.26 15.06
N LYS A 333 1.18 -37.75 14.51
CA LYS A 333 1.22 -37.05 13.20
C LYS A 333 0.71 -37.93 12.06
N GLU A 334 1.02 -39.22 12.10
CA GLU A 334 0.59 -40.20 11.09
C GLU A 334 -0.94 -40.42 11.13
N GLU A 335 -1.51 -40.49 12.33
CA GLU A 335 -2.97 -40.60 12.52
C GLU A 335 -3.67 -39.33 12.04
N VAL A 336 -3.15 -38.15 12.39
CA VAL A 336 -3.66 -36.85 11.94
C VAL A 336 -3.65 -36.76 10.41
N ALA A 337 -2.54 -37.11 9.76
CA ALA A 337 -2.42 -37.13 8.31
C ALA A 337 -3.47 -38.07 7.67
N GLY A 338 -3.67 -39.24 8.26
CA GLY A 338 -4.70 -40.18 7.82
C GLY A 338 -6.12 -39.61 7.93
N ILE A 339 -6.48 -38.99 9.07
CA ILE A 339 -7.79 -38.38 9.31
C ILE A 339 -8.04 -37.23 8.33
N ILE A 340 -7.07 -36.30 8.19
CA ILE A 340 -7.15 -35.16 7.29
C ILE A 340 -7.27 -35.63 5.83
N SER A 341 -6.51 -36.63 5.42
CA SER A 341 -6.58 -37.19 4.08
C SER A 341 -7.97 -37.77 3.77
N VAL A 342 -8.54 -38.56 4.68
CA VAL A 342 -9.89 -39.13 4.50
C VAL A 342 -10.95 -38.05 4.43
N LEU A 343 -10.88 -37.03 5.30
CA LEU A 343 -11.86 -35.96 5.38
C LEU A 343 -11.82 -35.07 4.13
N LEU A 344 -10.63 -34.59 3.74
CA LEU A 344 -10.48 -33.60 2.69
C LEU A 344 -10.43 -34.17 1.28
N SER A 345 -10.19 -35.49 1.11
CA SER A 345 -10.14 -36.10 -0.23
C SER A 345 -11.47 -36.00 -1.00
N SER A 346 -12.58 -35.72 -0.31
CA SER A 346 -13.90 -35.49 -0.91
C SER A 346 -14.02 -34.07 -1.52
N TYR A 347 -13.10 -33.17 -1.21
CA TYR A 347 -13.08 -31.77 -1.65
C TYR A 347 -11.81 -31.49 -2.46
N PRO A 348 -11.82 -31.66 -3.78
CA PRO A 348 -10.62 -31.58 -4.61
C PRO A 348 -10.20 -30.13 -4.92
N THR A 349 -10.31 -29.21 -3.96
CA THR A 349 -9.81 -27.84 -4.06
C THR A 349 -8.30 -27.79 -3.80
N ALA A 350 -7.60 -26.82 -4.37
CA ALA A 350 -6.17 -26.67 -4.16
C ALA A 350 -5.82 -26.54 -2.67
N VAL A 351 -6.63 -25.79 -1.91
CA VAL A 351 -6.45 -25.61 -0.45
C VAL A 351 -6.54 -26.95 0.27
N CYS A 352 -7.61 -27.71 0.06
CA CYS A 352 -7.78 -29.02 0.72
C CYS A 352 -6.64 -29.99 0.38
N LEU A 353 -6.28 -30.08 -0.90
CA LEU A 353 -5.20 -30.96 -1.35
C LEU A 353 -3.83 -30.54 -0.81
N THR A 354 -3.56 -29.24 -0.71
CA THR A 354 -2.35 -28.67 -0.09
C THR A 354 -2.29 -29.02 1.40
N GLN A 355 -3.39 -28.89 2.12
CA GLN A 355 -3.46 -29.22 3.56
C GLN A 355 -3.27 -30.72 3.83
N ILE A 356 -3.73 -31.59 2.94
CA ILE A 356 -3.39 -33.03 3.03
C ILE A 356 -1.88 -33.22 2.82
N GLY A 357 -1.30 -32.58 1.82
CA GLY A 357 0.13 -32.60 1.55
C GLY A 357 0.94 -32.17 2.76
N ALA A 358 0.56 -31.05 3.39
CA ALA A 358 1.20 -30.53 4.59
C ALA A 358 1.10 -31.48 5.80
N ALA A 359 -0.05 -32.14 5.99
CA ALA A 359 -0.19 -33.13 7.06
C ALA A 359 0.73 -34.34 6.88
N TYR A 360 0.88 -34.85 5.64
CA TYR A 360 1.84 -35.94 5.36
C TYR A 360 3.30 -35.47 5.46
N GLU A 361 3.59 -34.23 5.12
CA GLU A 361 4.93 -33.66 5.30
C GLU A 361 5.33 -33.59 6.79
N GLU A 362 4.42 -33.11 7.64
CA GLU A 362 4.61 -33.08 9.10
C GLU A 362 4.77 -34.49 9.70
N ALA A 363 4.14 -35.50 9.10
CA ALA A 363 4.31 -36.91 9.44
C ALA A 363 5.59 -37.52 8.81
N GLN A 364 6.46 -36.70 8.18
CA GLN A 364 7.69 -37.11 7.48
C GLN A 364 7.47 -38.12 6.34
N ALA A 365 6.26 -38.21 5.83
CA ALA A 365 5.85 -39.09 4.73
C ALA A 365 6.02 -38.39 3.37
N CYS A 366 7.24 -37.99 3.02
CA CYS A 366 7.54 -37.12 1.88
C CYS A 366 7.00 -37.62 0.51
N ARG A 367 6.87 -38.92 0.31
CA ARG A 367 6.29 -39.44 -0.94
C ARG A 367 4.81 -39.11 -1.06
N GLN A 368 4.04 -39.38 0.01
CA GLN A 368 2.63 -39.07 0.04
C GLN A 368 2.41 -37.55 -0.04
N ALA A 369 3.21 -36.76 0.69
CA ALA A 369 3.18 -35.31 0.62
C ALA A 369 3.35 -34.81 -0.82
N ARG A 370 4.38 -35.30 -1.54
CA ARG A 370 4.66 -34.95 -2.94
C ARG A 370 3.46 -35.25 -3.86
N ASP A 371 2.86 -36.44 -3.71
CA ASP A 371 1.70 -36.83 -4.52
C ASP A 371 0.50 -35.89 -4.31
N TRP A 372 0.25 -35.46 -3.07
CA TRP A 372 -0.84 -34.57 -2.74
C TRP A 372 -0.58 -33.12 -3.18
N TYR A 373 0.61 -32.59 -2.97
CA TYR A 373 1.00 -31.27 -3.49
C TYR A 373 0.97 -31.23 -5.04
N TYR A 374 1.38 -32.31 -5.70
CA TYR A 374 1.26 -32.40 -7.15
C TYR A 374 -0.20 -32.42 -7.62
N ARG A 375 -1.11 -33.08 -6.89
CA ARG A 375 -2.55 -33.03 -7.18
C ARG A 375 -3.10 -31.62 -6.96
N ALA A 376 -2.68 -30.91 -5.92
CA ALA A 376 -3.03 -29.52 -5.70
C ALA A 376 -2.60 -28.64 -6.87
N TYR A 377 -1.36 -28.78 -7.34
CA TYR A 377 -0.84 -28.09 -8.53
C TYR A 377 -1.67 -28.38 -9.79
N ARG A 378 -2.17 -29.62 -9.93
CA ARG A 378 -3.02 -30.00 -11.07
C ARG A 378 -4.44 -29.43 -10.96
N ALA A 379 -4.95 -29.24 -9.76
CA ALA A 379 -6.26 -28.65 -9.49
C ALA A 379 -6.27 -27.13 -9.71
N ASP A 380 -5.22 -26.46 -9.22
CA ASP A 380 -4.99 -25.02 -9.43
C ASP A 380 -3.48 -24.80 -9.62
N TYR A 381 -3.10 -24.41 -10.83
CA TYR A 381 -1.69 -24.26 -11.19
C TYR A 381 -1.03 -23.04 -10.52
N ILE A 382 -1.80 -22.07 -9.98
CA ILE A 382 -1.28 -20.90 -9.26
C ILE A 382 -1.13 -21.26 -7.77
N HIS A 383 -2.22 -21.34 -7.01
CA HIS A 383 -2.15 -21.57 -5.56
C HIS A 383 -1.55 -22.95 -5.21
N GLY A 384 -2.05 -24.00 -5.83
CA GLY A 384 -1.49 -25.34 -5.64
C GLY A 384 -0.07 -25.47 -6.17
N GLY A 385 0.26 -24.73 -7.24
CA GLY A 385 1.58 -24.70 -7.82
C GLY A 385 2.61 -23.98 -6.95
N ILE A 386 2.24 -22.86 -6.32
CA ILE A 386 3.06 -22.15 -5.33
C ILE A 386 3.36 -23.08 -4.14
N ALA A 387 2.34 -23.72 -3.59
CA ALA A 387 2.50 -24.66 -2.48
C ALA A 387 3.42 -25.86 -2.84
N TYR A 388 3.25 -26.39 -4.07
CA TYR A 388 4.13 -27.48 -4.57
C TYR A 388 5.57 -26.99 -4.76
N ALA A 389 5.78 -25.81 -5.30
CA ALA A 389 7.11 -25.23 -5.46
C ALA A 389 7.80 -25.00 -4.09
N ALA A 390 7.08 -24.50 -3.11
CA ALA A 390 7.57 -24.34 -1.74
C ALA A 390 7.97 -25.69 -1.11
N PHE A 391 7.14 -26.73 -1.29
CA PHE A 391 7.47 -28.09 -0.86
C PHE A 391 8.73 -28.61 -1.55
N LEU A 392 8.86 -28.46 -2.88
CA LEU A 392 10.03 -28.89 -3.65
C LEU A 392 11.30 -28.18 -3.16
N LYS A 393 11.20 -26.90 -2.81
CA LYS A 393 12.33 -26.15 -2.23
C LYS A 393 12.74 -26.71 -0.88
N ARG A 394 11.78 -27.04 0.00
CA ARG A 394 12.06 -27.65 1.31
C ARG A 394 12.81 -28.99 1.21
N ILE A 395 12.47 -29.81 0.21
CA ILE A 395 13.15 -31.10 -0.01
C ILE A 395 14.43 -31.01 -0.87
N GLY A 396 14.81 -29.80 -1.32
CA GLY A 396 16.05 -29.55 -2.07
C GLY A 396 15.96 -29.82 -3.57
N GLU A 397 14.75 -29.94 -4.14
CA GLU A 397 14.53 -30.21 -5.58
C GLU A 397 14.44 -28.87 -6.37
N ASP A 398 15.50 -28.05 -6.29
CA ASP A 398 15.53 -26.68 -6.85
C ASP A 398 15.21 -26.60 -8.35
N ARG A 399 15.60 -27.61 -9.14
CA ARG A 399 15.35 -27.65 -10.59
C ARG A 399 13.87 -27.83 -10.92
N GLU A 400 13.19 -28.68 -10.17
CA GLU A 400 11.76 -28.92 -10.35
C GLU A 400 10.96 -27.72 -9.85
N CYS A 401 11.37 -27.13 -8.71
CA CYS A 401 10.83 -25.88 -8.20
C CYS A 401 10.90 -24.76 -9.26
N GLU A 402 12.07 -24.53 -9.88
CA GLU A 402 12.25 -23.58 -10.99
C GLU A 402 11.27 -23.87 -12.15
N THR A 403 11.10 -25.14 -12.49
CA THR A 403 10.22 -25.53 -13.61
C THR A 403 8.75 -25.21 -13.31
N VAL A 404 8.30 -25.46 -12.08
CA VAL A 404 6.92 -25.15 -11.64
C VAL A 404 6.68 -23.64 -11.64
N ILE A 405 7.56 -22.85 -11.01
CA ILE A 405 7.43 -21.39 -10.97
C ILE A 405 7.45 -20.79 -12.38
N ARG A 406 8.37 -21.23 -13.24
CA ARG A 406 8.42 -20.79 -14.63
C ARG A 406 7.12 -21.08 -15.38
N TYR A 407 6.53 -22.27 -15.19
CA TYR A 407 5.25 -22.61 -15.80
C TYR A 407 4.14 -21.69 -15.33
N ILE A 408 4.06 -21.43 -14.02
CA ILE A 408 3.09 -20.53 -13.42
C ILE A 408 3.23 -19.13 -14.06
N LEU A 409 4.43 -18.52 -13.99
CA LEU A 409 4.69 -17.17 -14.51
C LEU A 409 4.41 -17.02 -16.01
N THR A 410 4.59 -18.09 -16.79
CA THR A 410 4.32 -18.08 -18.24
C THR A 410 2.81 -18.03 -18.52
N ASN A 411 1.99 -18.64 -17.68
CA ASN A 411 0.55 -18.79 -17.91
C ASN A 411 -0.31 -17.78 -17.14
N ILE A 412 0.27 -17.01 -16.23
CA ILE A 412 -0.44 -15.95 -15.50
C ILE A 412 -0.79 -14.81 -16.44
N THR A 413 -2.03 -14.30 -16.33
CA THR A 413 -2.54 -13.14 -17.09
C THR A 413 -2.82 -11.93 -16.21
N ARG A 414 -3.19 -12.14 -14.94
CA ARG A 414 -3.55 -11.07 -14.00
C ARG A 414 -2.33 -10.61 -13.19
N ALA A 415 -2.26 -9.30 -12.91
CA ALA A 415 -1.21 -8.72 -12.08
C ALA A 415 -1.27 -9.23 -10.63
N SER A 416 -2.47 -9.38 -10.06
CA SER A 416 -2.68 -9.94 -8.72
C SER A 416 -2.06 -11.33 -8.53
N ASP A 417 -2.14 -12.18 -9.56
CA ASP A 417 -1.56 -13.52 -9.48
C ASP A 417 -0.02 -13.48 -9.54
N VAL A 418 0.55 -12.50 -10.26
CA VAL A 418 2.01 -12.27 -10.27
C VAL A 418 2.47 -11.81 -8.89
N GLU A 419 1.71 -10.92 -8.24
CA GLU A 419 1.98 -10.43 -6.89
C GLU A 419 1.97 -11.59 -5.87
N LEU A 420 1.00 -12.48 -5.97
CA LEU A 420 0.90 -13.66 -5.10
C LEU A 420 2.14 -14.57 -5.22
N VAL A 421 2.60 -14.84 -6.46
CA VAL A 421 3.83 -15.62 -6.69
C VAL A 421 5.05 -14.88 -6.14
N ALA A 422 5.12 -13.57 -6.34
CA ALA A 422 6.22 -12.75 -5.87
C ALA A 422 6.30 -12.70 -4.34
N GLU A 423 5.16 -12.59 -3.68
CA GLU A 423 5.07 -12.60 -2.22
C GLU A 423 5.65 -13.90 -1.64
N GLU A 424 5.25 -15.06 -2.17
CA GLU A 424 5.79 -16.33 -1.70
C GLU A 424 7.28 -16.49 -2.05
N VAL A 425 7.72 -16.02 -3.21
CA VAL A 425 9.13 -16.13 -3.62
C VAL A 425 10.03 -15.25 -2.77
N PHE A 426 9.64 -14.02 -2.44
CA PHE A 426 10.47 -13.05 -1.74
C PHE A 426 10.28 -13.03 -0.23
N ASN A 427 9.05 -13.20 0.27
CA ASN A 427 8.71 -13.17 1.69
C ASN A 427 8.41 -14.55 2.26
N GLY A 428 8.24 -15.57 1.42
CA GLY A 428 7.98 -16.94 1.85
C GLY A 428 9.15 -17.50 2.68
N LYS A 429 8.84 -18.43 3.59
CA LYS A 429 9.79 -19.04 4.52
C LYS A 429 10.93 -19.79 3.81
N GLU A 430 10.68 -20.30 2.62
CA GLU A 430 11.59 -21.18 1.86
C GLU A 430 12.67 -20.41 1.11
N ALA A 431 12.60 -19.08 1.09
CA ALA A 431 13.59 -18.22 0.44
C ALA A 431 13.86 -18.65 -1.02
N MET A 432 12.80 -18.86 -1.81
CA MET A 432 12.89 -19.30 -3.21
C MET A 432 13.65 -18.32 -4.11
N TYR A 433 13.73 -17.03 -3.73
CA TYR A 433 14.53 -16.00 -4.41
C TYR A 433 16.02 -16.36 -4.49
N ARG A 434 16.53 -17.26 -3.61
CA ARG A 434 17.92 -17.74 -3.66
C ARG A 434 18.19 -18.65 -4.87
N ILE A 435 17.18 -19.05 -5.63
CA ILE A 435 17.33 -19.69 -6.94
C ILE A 435 17.41 -18.57 -7.99
N PRO A 436 18.59 -18.24 -8.55
CA PRO A 436 18.79 -17.02 -9.35
C PRO A 436 17.80 -16.88 -10.51
N LYS A 437 17.50 -17.99 -11.19
CA LYS A 437 16.56 -17.99 -12.32
C LYS A 437 15.11 -17.72 -11.91
N ILE A 438 14.69 -18.12 -10.69
CA ILE A 438 13.36 -17.79 -10.17
C ILE A 438 13.29 -16.29 -9.91
N MET A 439 14.29 -15.74 -9.23
CA MET A 439 14.36 -14.31 -8.94
C MET A 439 14.29 -13.48 -10.22
N GLU A 440 15.14 -13.79 -11.22
CA GLU A 440 15.15 -13.08 -12.50
C GLU A 440 13.79 -13.12 -13.21
N GLN A 441 13.13 -14.29 -13.25
CA GLN A 441 11.84 -14.47 -13.92
C GLN A 441 10.72 -13.69 -13.22
N VAL A 442 10.69 -13.73 -11.89
CA VAL A 442 9.68 -12.99 -11.10
C VAL A 442 9.89 -11.49 -11.26
N LEU A 443 11.12 -10.98 -11.16
CA LEU A 443 11.44 -9.57 -11.37
C LEU A 443 11.04 -9.11 -12.78
N ALA A 444 11.37 -9.87 -13.81
CA ALA A 444 10.99 -9.54 -15.19
C ALA A 444 9.47 -9.46 -15.34
N ARG A 445 8.73 -10.38 -14.69
CA ARG A 445 7.27 -10.41 -14.77
C ARG A 445 6.62 -9.25 -14.01
N LEU A 446 7.09 -8.94 -12.80
CA LEU A 446 6.64 -7.78 -12.01
C LEU A 446 6.92 -6.46 -12.77
N THR A 447 8.13 -6.31 -13.30
CA THR A 447 8.50 -5.11 -14.08
C THR A 447 7.59 -4.93 -15.31
N SER A 448 7.25 -6.02 -16.00
CA SER A 448 6.32 -5.96 -17.14
C SER A 448 4.88 -5.60 -16.77
N ALA A 449 4.51 -5.79 -15.51
CA ALA A 449 3.18 -5.49 -14.98
C ALA A 449 3.14 -4.21 -14.11
N LEU A 450 4.22 -3.44 -14.04
CA LEU A 450 4.45 -2.34 -13.09
C LEU A 450 3.27 -1.36 -12.96
N GLU A 451 2.65 -0.99 -14.08
CA GLU A 451 1.52 -0.05 -14.10
C GLU A 451 0.25 -0.59 -13.43
N LYS A 452 0.12 -1.93 -13.33
CA LYS A 452 -1.05 -2.63 -12.80
C LYS A 452 -0.83 -3.17 -11.38
N LEU A 453 0.39 -3.05 -10.86
CA LEU A 453 0.71 -3.57 -9.53
C LEU A 453 0.03 -2.73 -8.44
N SER A 454 -0.47 -3.42 -7.43
CA SER A 454 -0.89 -2.83 -6.15
C SER A 454 0.31 -2.27 -5.37
N SER A 455 0.07 -1.59 -4.25
CA SER A 455 1.15 -1.17 -3.34
C SER A 455 1.96 -2.37 -2.83
N ASN A 456 1.31 -3.49 -2.54
CA ASN A 456 1.99 -4.73 -2.14
C ASN A 456 2.86 -5.27 -3.29
N GLY A 457 2.33 -5.33 -4.51
CA GLY A 457 3.09 -5.78 -5.68
C GLY A 457 4.32 -4.91 -5.99
N ARG A 458 4.21 -3.60 -5.81
CA ARG A 458 5.34 -2.67 -5.93
C ARG A 458 6.37 -2.89 -4.83
N GLU A 459 5.93 -3.15 -3.60
CA GLU A 459 6.82 -3.51 -2.50
C GLU A 459 7.55 -4.83 -2.76
N MET A 460 6.85 -5.85 -3.29
CA MET A 460 7.49 -7.12 -3.68
C MET A 460 8.54 -6.91 -4.78
N LEU A 461 8.27 -6.05 -5.75
CA LEU A 461 9.27 -5.68 -6.76
C LEU A 461 10.48 -5.00 -6.12
N ALA A 462 10.27 -4.06 -5.21
CA ALA A 462 11.34 -3.38 -4.50
C ALA A 462 12.18 -4.35 -3.65
N ILE A 463 11.55 -5.28 -2.92
CA ILE A 463 12.23 -6.34 -2.15
C ILE A 463 13.07 -7.23 -3.06
N GLY A 464 12.51 -7.67 -4.18
CA GLY A 464 13.24 -8.48 -5.15
C GLY A 464 14.45 -7.74 -5.75
N LEU A 465 14.31 -6.44 -6.03
CA LEU A 465 15.40 -5.58 -6.49
C LEU A 465 16.47 -5.39 -5.40
N LEU A 466 16.08 -5.32 -4.12
CA LEU A 466 17.02 -5.26 -3.00
C LEU A 466 17.86 -6.55 -2.92
N TYR A 467 17.23 -7.71 -3.08
CA TYR A 467 17.96 -8.99 -3.14
C TYR A 467 18.90 -9.08 -4.34
N ALA A 468 18.43 -8.66 -5.53
CA ALA A 468 19.26 -8.60 -6.73
C ALA A 468 20.46 -7.64 -6.57
N ALA A 469 20.25 -6.51 -5.91
CA ALA A 469 21.33 -5.57 -5.57
C ALA A 469 22.36 -6.19 -4.63
N GLY A 470 21.91 -6.96 -3.62
CA GLY A 470 22.79 -7.72 -2.72
C GLY A 470 23.63 -8.74 -3.46
N ASP A 471 23.02 -9.54 -4.32
CA ASP A 471 23.72 -10.54 -5.16
C ASP A 471 24.73 -9.88 -6.12
N ALA A 472 24.38 -8.74 -6.72
CA ALA A 472 25.29 -7.98 -7.57
C ALA A 472 26.49 -7.44 -6.76
N LEU A 473 26.26 -6.98 -5.53
CA LEU A 473 27.31 -6.52 -4.63
C LEU A 473 28.26 -7.66 -4.23
N GLU A 474 27.75 -8.88 -4.01
CA GLU A 474 28.56 -10.05 -3.72
C GLU A 474 29.41 -10.49 -4.93
N ARG A 475 28.87 -10.34 -6.15
CA ARG A 475 29.58 -10.58 -7.41
C ARG A 475 30.55 -9.46 -7.79
N GLN A 476 30.63 -8.39 -6.99
CA GLN A 476 31.44 -7.19 -7.23
C GLN A 476 31.00 -6.39 -8.48
N ASP A 477 29.75 -6.55 -8.92
CA ASP A 477 29.14 -5.75 -9.97
C ASP A 477 28.46 -4.51 -9.36
N TYR A 478 29.24 -3.46 -9.13
CA TYR A 478 28.79 -2.25 -8.44
C TYR A 478 27.83 -1.40 -9.29
N GLU A 479 27.94 -1.47 -10.62
CA GLU A 479 27.03 -0.74 -11.50
C GLU A 479 25.65 -1.41 -11.56
N GLU A 480 25.60 -2.74 -11.61
CA GLU A 480 24.38 -3.51 -11.53
C GLU A 480 23.70 -3.33 -10.15
N CYS A 481 24.47 -3.39 -9.07
CA CYS A 481 23.98 -3.11 -7.70
C CYS A 481 23.36 -1.72 -7.60
N LYS A 482 24.03 -0.70 -8.12
CA LYS A 482 23.54 0.68 -8.13
C LYS A 482 22.25 0.81 -8.94
N TRP A 483 22.18 0.17 -10.10
CA TRP A 483 20.99 0.20 -10.96
C TRP A 483 19.78 -0.41 -10.25
N HIS A 484 19.92 -1.58 -9.65
CA HIS A 484 18.86 -2.23 -8.89
C HIS A 484 18.40 -1.40 -7.68
N CYS A 485 19.33 -0.79 -6.95
CA CYS A 485 18.98 0.07 -5.82
C CYS A 485 18.20 1.31 -6.27
N LEU A 486 18.62 1.98 -7.34
CA LEU A 486 17.93 3.18 -7.84
C LEU A 486 16.53 2.84 -8.37
N LEU A 487 16.42 1.75 -9.14
CA LEU A 487 15.11 1.28 -9.61
C LEU A 487 14.21 0.86 -8.44
N GLY A 488 14.76 0.19 -7.42
CA GLY A 488 14.02 -0.20 -6.21
C GLY A 488 13.45 1.01 -5.47
N LEU A 489 14.23 2.07 -5.32
CA LEU A 489 13.77 3.33 -4.71
C LEU A 489 12.68 4.02 -5.54
N ASP A 490 12.75 3.92 -6.88
CA ASP A 490 11.78 4.55 -7.79
C ASP A 490 10.43 3.83 -7.78
N VAL A 491 10.44 2.50 -7.69
CA VAL A 491 9.21 1.68 -7.69
C VAL A 491 8.59 1.50 -6.31
N MET A 492 9.32 1.79 -5.24
CA MET A 492 8.88 1.57 -3.87
C MET A 492 7.58 2.36 -3.57
N PRO A 493 6.58 1.73 -2.92
CA PRO A 493 5.37 2.44 -2.54
C PRO A 493 5.64 3.53 -1.49
N CYS A 494 4.75 4.53 -1.41
CA CYS A 494 4.87 5.61 -0.44
C CYS A 494 4.78 5.13 1.02
N TYR A 495 4.05 4.01 1.25
CA TYR A 495 3.86 3.37 2.56
C TYR A 495 4.23 1.89 2.47
N PRO A 496 5.53 1.55 2.48
CA PRO A 496 5.97 0.16 2.49
C PRO A 496 5.71 -0.48 3.85
N ALA A 497 5.43 -1.80 3.85
CA ALA A 497 5.20 -2.57 5.08
C ALA A 497 6.49 -3.10 5.69
N VAL A 498 7.41 -3.54 4.85
CA VAL A 498 8.57 -4.33 5.24
C VAL A 498 9.86 -3.62 4.89
N ILE A 499 9.97 -3.11 3.65
CA ILE A 499 11.20 -2.52 3.11
C ILE A 499 11.34 -1.04 3.51
N LYS A 500 12.58 -0.59 3.73
CA LYS A 500 12.88 0.80 4.08
C LYS A 500 13.84 1.42 3.06
N VAL A 501 13.74 2.74 2.90
CA VAL A 501 14.69 3.52 2.06
C VAL A 501 16.14 3.30 2.51
N GLU A 502 16.35 3.19 3.82
CA GLU A 502 17.65 2.98 4.44
C GLU A 502 18.32 1.68 3.97
N ASP A 503 17.55 0.63 3.65
CA ASP A 503 18.07 -0.65 3.19
C ASP A 503 18.80 -0.49 1.84
N PHE A 504 18.20 0.23 0.91
CA PHE A 504 18.83 0.57 -0.38
C PHE A 504 20.01 1.51 -0.20
N MET A 505 19.88 2.51 0.68
CA MET A 505 20.95 3.48 0.93
C MET A 505 22.19 2.83 1.55
N GLN A 506 22.01 1.80 2.39
CA GLN A 506 23.11 1.01 2.95
C GLN A 506 23.85 0.24 1.86
N LEU A 507 23.14 -0.43 0.94
CA LEU A 507 23.76 -1.15 -0.17
C LEU A 507 24.50 -0.20 -1.13
N LEU A 508 23.91 0.96 -1.45
CA LEU A 508 24.55 1.98 -2.26
C LEU A 508 25.84 2.50 -1.62
N ALA A 509 25.83 2.74 -0.30
CA ALA A 509 27.02 3.17 0.45
C ALA A 509 28.12 2.09 0.43
N GLN A 510 27.75 0.81 0.62
CA GLN A 510 28.67 -0.32 0.55
C GLN A 510 29.26 -0.49 -0.86
N ALA A 511 28.42 -0.44 -1.89
CA ALA A 511 28.88 -0.54 -3.29
C ALA A 511 29.85 0.59 -3.63
N LYS A 512 29.53 1.84 -3.24
CA LYS A 512 30.42 2.99 -3.42
C LYS A 512 31.72 2.83 -2.66
N GLY A 513 31.67 2.38 -1.39
CA GLY A 513 32.89 2.15 -0.57
C GLY A 513 33.82 1.11 -1.16
N ARG A 514 33.27 -0.04 -1.62
CA ARG A 514 34.05 -1.11 -2.26
C ARG A 514 34.60 -0.68 -3.62
N ALA A 515 33.79 -0.03 -4.47
CA ALA A 515 34.23 0.49 -5.75
C ALA A 515 35.37 1.54 -5.62
N LEU A 516 35.35 2.35 -4.58
CA LEU A 516 36.43 3.30 -4.28
C LEU A 516 37.69 2.59 -3.75
N ALA A 517 37.54 1.52 -2.95
CA ALA A 517 38.67 0.73 -2.44
C ALA A 517 39.39 -0.04 -3.56
N GLU A 518 38.69 -0.44 -4.61
CA GLU A 518 39.26 -1.12 -5.78
C GLU A 518 39.88 -0.16 -6.82
N ARG A 519 39.68 1.16 -6.65
CA ARG A 519 40.24 2.23 -7.51
C ARG A 519 41.62 2.77 -7.12
N PRO A 520 42.41 2.26 -6.13
CA PRO A 520 43.72 2.82 -5.81
C PRO A 520 44.68 2.83 -7.01
N VAL A 521 44.51 1.91 -7.95
CA VAL A 521 45.36 1.82 -9.16
C VAL A 521 45.15 2.95 -10.17
N LEU A 522 43.99 3.63 -10.16
CA LEU A 522 43.71 4.77 -11.03
C LEU A 522 44.24 6.08 -10.46
N LEU A 523 44.33 6.21 -9.14
CA LEU A 523 44.98 7.36 -8.47
C LEU A 523 46.50 7.25 -8.60
N GLU A 524 47.09 6.04 -8.53
CA GLU A 524 48.53 5.86 -8.79
C GLU A 524 48.91 6.05 -10.26
N LYS A 525 48.02 5.76 -11.22
CA LYS A 525 48.26 6.05 -12.65
C LYS A 525 48.19 7.53 -13.01
N ASN A 526 47.62 8.37 -12.16
CA ASN A 526 47.61 9.81 -12.30
C ASN A 526 48.78 10.50 -11.54
N ALA A 527 49.74 9.72 -10.99
CA ALA A 527 50.96 10.25 -10.35
C ALA A 527 51.84 11.08 -11.33
N TRP A 528 51.63 10.91 -12.65
CA TRP A 528 52.28 11.81 -13.64
C TRP A 528 51.68 13.23 -13.61
N LEU A 529 50.48 13.43 -13.08
CA LEU A 529 49.87 14.74 -12.83
C LEU A 529 50.50 15.39 -11.58
N GLU A 530 50.93 14.63 -10.58
CA GLU A 530 51.62 15.14 -9.38
C GLU A 530 53.07 15.49 -9.66
N THR A 531 53.78 14.75 -10.55
CA THR A 531 55.14 15.07 -10.97
C THR A 531 55.22 16.26 -11.92
N ALA A 532 54.12 16.65 -12.56
CA ALA A 532 54.05 17.90 -13.33
C ALA A 532 53.76 19.12 -12.43
N THR A 533 53.34 18.92 -11.19
CA THR A 533 53.03 19.97 -10.20
C THR A 533 54.22 20.25 -9.24
N GLU A 534 55.21 19.36 -9.14
CA GLU A 534 56.45 19.64 -8.36
C GLU A 534 57.43 20.61 -9.05
N ALA A 535 57.16 20.97 -10.32
CA ALA A 535 57.98 21.98 -11.04
C ALA A 535 57.46 23.42 -10.91
N SER A 536 56.36 23.67 -10.22
CA SER A 536 55.86 24.98 -9.87
C SER A 536 55.06 24.94 -8.58
N ALA A 537 55.77 24.83 -7.46
CA ALA A 537 55.18 25.06 -6.14
C ALA A 537 55.04 26.56 -5.90
N GLU A 538 54.09 27.17 -6.60
CA GLU A 538 53.37 28.33 -6.09
C GLU A 538 52.09 27.81 -5.50
N GLU A 539 51.86 28.05 -4.20
CA GLU A 539 50.59 27.80 -3.52
C GLU A 539 49.46 28.36 -4.39
N PRO A 540 48.32 27.61 -4.62
CA PRO A 540 47.19 28.18 -5.35
C PRO A 540 46.69 29.37 -4.54
N THR A 541 46.97 30.55 -5.02
CA THR A 541 46.35 31.80 -4.52
C THR A 541 44.84 31.57 -4.56
N PRO A 542 44.12 31.73 -3.43
CA PRO A 542 42.66 31.59 -3.41
C PRO A 542 42.07 32.48 -4.49
N VAL A 543 41.14 31.98 -5.29
CA VAL A 543 40.52 32.71 -6.42
C VAL A 543 39.99 34.08 -5.98
N ALA A 544 39.62 34.22 -4.70
CA ALA A 544 39.27 35.51 -4.09
C ALA A 544 40.41 36.56 -4.11
N ASN A 545 41.68 36.16 -4.20
CA ASN A 545 42.83 37.09 -4.26
C ASN A 545 43.16 37.56 -5.70
N LEU A 546 42.52 36.93 -6.71
CA LEU A 546 42.60 37.36 -8.11
C LEU A 546 41.64 38.52 -8.45
N LEU A 547 40.66 38.76 -7.60
CA LEU A 547 39.67 39.82 -7.73
C LEU A 547 40.04 40.96 -6.77
N ASP A 548 40.08 42.16 -7.29
CA ASP A 548 40.29 43.38 -6.49
C ASP A 548 38.98 43.72 -5.73
N LEU A 549 38.72 42.95 -4.67
CA LEU A 549 37.52 43.05 -3.84
C LEU A 549 37.77 44.01 -2.68
N ASP A 550 36.83 44.91 -2.43
CA ASP A 550 36.85 45.75 -1.24
C ASP A 550 36.58 44.95 0.04
N GLU A 551 36.81 45.56 1.20
CA GLU A 551 36.69 44.90 2.52
C GLU A 551 35.30 44.30 2.77
N ARG A 552 34.22 44.90 2.25
CA ARG A 552 32.85 44.42 2.37
C ARG A 552 32.53 43.29 1.38
N GLU A 553 33.05 43.38 0.18
CA GLU A 553 32.98 42.34 -0.84
C GLU A 553 33.72 41.06 -0.37
N GLN A 554 34.88 41.22 0.27
CA GLN A 554 35.63 40.12 0.88
C GLN A 554 34.85 39.45 2.01
N GLN A 555 34.13 40.22 2.86
CA GLN A 555 33.26 39.68 3.91
C GLN A 555 32.09 38.87 3.34
N VAL A 556 31.48 39.30 2.23
CA VAL A 556 30.42 38.57 1.54
C VAL A 556 30.92 37.22 1.02
N VAL A 557 32.09 37.24 0.34
CA VAL A 557 32.68 36.03 -0.22
C VAL A 557 33.10 35.05 0.89
N ALA A 558 33.68 35.54 1.98
CA ALA A 558 34.05 34.72 3.14
C ALA A 558 32.84 34.08 3.79
N PHE A 559 31.76 34.83 4.00
CA PHE A 559 30.51 34.32 4.58
C PHE A 559 29.84 33.30 3.68
N LEU A 560 29.79 33.53 2.36
CA LEU A 560 29.23 32.56 1.39
C LEU A 560 30.08 31.30 1.27
N LYS A 561 31.39 31.39 1.41
CA LYS A 561 32.30 30.24 1.41
C LYS A 561 32.07 29.33 2.60
N GLU A 562 31.76 29.89 3.77
CA GLU A 562 31.48 29.16 4.99
C GLU A 562 30.10 28.50 4.96
N HIS A 563 29.05 29.19 4.50
CA HIS A 563 27.66 28.76 4.56
C HIS A 563 27.13 28.17 3.25
N ARG A 564 27.91 28.19 2.16
CA ARG A 564 27.61 27.73 0.79
C ARG A 564 26.41 28.38 0.12
N GLU A 565 25.39 28.74 0.87
CA GLU A 565 24.16 29.41 0.40
C GLU A 565 23.61 30.32 1.50
N THR A 566 23.11 31.52 1.12
CA THR A 566 22.62 32.50 2.06
C THR A 566 21.57 33.42 1.43
N THR A 567 20.73 34.05 2.27
CA THR A 567 19.71 35.00 1.80
C THR A 567 20.23 36.46 1.92
N GLU A 568 19.60 37.33 1.13
CA GLU A 568 19.87 38.77 1.20
C GLU A 568 19.72 39.33 2.64
N MET A 569 18.77 38.79 3.40
CA MET A 569 18.47 39.22 4.76
C MET A 569 19.58 38.83 5.75
N ASP A 570 20.16 37.64 5.55
CA ASP A 570 21.27 37.17 6.37
C ASP A 570 22.54 37.96 6.09
N LEU A 571 22.84 38.26 4.82
CA LEU A 571 23.93 39.15 4.45
C LEU A 571 23.74 40.57 4.95
N ARG A 572 22.51 41.09 5.03
CA ARG A 572 22.22 42.41 5.64
C ARG A 572 22.58 42.43 7.12
N SER A 573 22.33 41.34 7.85
CA SER A 573 22.66 41.25 9.27
C SER A 573 24.19 41.22 9.50
N VAL A 574 24.92 40.50 8.64
CA VAL A 574 26.41 40.38 8.74
C VAL A 574 27.10 41.67 8.37
N LEU A 575 26.69 42.31 7.29
CA LEU A 575 27.33 43.54 6.76
C LEU A 575 26.79 44.82 7.41
N ASN A 576 25.77 44.74 8.25
CA ASN A 576 25.07 45.86 8.85
C ASN A 576 24.71 46.96 7.82
N THR A 577 24.25 46.57 6.62
CA THR A 577 23.95 47.50 5.51
C THR A 577 22.69 47.12 4.78
N ARG A 578 21.94 48.08 4.25
CA ARG A 578 20.77 47.88 3.39
C ARG A 578 21.11 47.68 1.91
N ARG A 579 22.39 47.86 1.50
CA ARG A 579 22.83 47.87 0.09
C ARG A 579 23.50 46.55 -0.33
N VAL A 580 23.05 45.41 0.19
CA VAL A 580 23.65 44.09 -0.09
C VAL A 580 23.62 43.72 -1.56
N THR A 581 22.49 43.91 -2.23
CA THR A 581 22.33 43.61 -3.67
C THR A 581 23.36 44.39 -4.53
N GLY A 582 23.69 45.62 -4.15
CA GLY A 582 24.72 46.42 -4.83
C GLY A 582 26.12 45.83 -4.66
N ILE A 583 26.46 45.36 -3.46
CA ILE A 583 27.77 44.75 -3.16
C ILE A 583 27.90 43.42 -3.93
N VAL A 584 26.89 42.56 -3.89
CA VAL A 584 26.90 41.27 -4.60
C VAL A 584 26.99 41.49 -6.12
N ASN A 585 26.25 42.44 -6.68
CA ASN A 585 26.36 42.79 -8.10
C ASN A 585 27.76 43.33 -8.46
N GLY A 586 28.41 44.07 -7.57
CA GLY A 586 29.81 44.50 -7.73
C GLY A 586 30.77 43.31 -7.85
N ILE A 587 30.63 42.31 -6.96
CA ILE A 587 31.40 41.07 -7.00
C ILE A 587 31.16 40.32 -8.31
N LEU A 588 29.89 40.17 -8.72
CA LEU A 588 29.52 39.48 -9.96
C LEU A 588 30.11 40.17 -11.20
N THR A 589 30.12 41.49 -11.25
CA THR A 589 30.72 42.25 -12.35
C THR A 589 32.22 42.04 -12.41
N LYS A 590 32.93 42.19 -11.28
CA LYS A 590 34.37 41.96 -11.19
C LYS A 590 34.78 40.52 -11.52
N ALA A 591 33.97 39.56 -11.11
CA ALA A 591 34.18 38.15 -11.43
C ALA A 591 33.99 37.88 -12.94
N ALA A 592 32.94 38.45 -13.55
CA ALA A 592 32.71 38.33 -14.99
C ALA A 592 33.81 38.93 -15.84
N GLU A 593 34.40 40.10 -15.44
CA GLU A 593 35.54 40.73 -16.11
C GLU A 593 36.79 39.85 -16.10
N LYS A 594 36.93 39.00 -15.07
CA LYS A 594 38.07 38.08 -14.93
C LYS A 594 37.77 36.66 -15.44
N GLY A 595 36.52 36.39 -15.93
CA GLY A 595 36.11 35.09 -16.41
C GLY A 595 35.95 34.02 -15.31
N VAL A 596 35.72 34.46 -14.05
CA VAL A 596 35.62 33.57 -12.88
C VAL A 596 34.20 33.63 -12.34
N LYS A 597 33.68 32.49 -11.86
CA LYS A 597 32.34 32.42 -11.26
C LYS A 597 32.47 32.07 -9.78
N ILE A 598 32.30 33.05 -8.88
CA ILE A 598 32.43 32.86 -7.43
C ILE A 598 31.08 32.82 -6.74
N ILE A 599 30.11 33.62 -7.20
CA ILE A 599 28.77 33.73 -6.65
C ILE A 599 27.77 33.55 -7.78
N GLU A 600 26.63 32.90 -7.48
CA GLU A 600 25.48 32.83 -8.38
C GLU A 600 24.19 33.21 -7.65
N LYS A 601 23.23 33.79 -8.39
CA LYS A 601 21.87 34.02 -7.90
C LYS A 601 21.04 32.77 -8.15
N ARG A 602 20.49 32.13 -7.09
CA ARG A 602 19.75 30.87 -7.16
C ARG A 602 18.24 31.05 -7.16
N GLY A 603 17.73 32.22 -6.79
CA GLY A 603 16.32 32.51 -6.78
C GLY A 603 15.93 33.62 -5.83
N VAL A 604 14.61 33.74 -5.57
CA VAL A 604 14.07 34.73 -4.63
C VAL A 604 13.18 33.95 -3.64
N GLY A 605 13.51 34.03 -2.35
CA GLY A 605 12.77 33.40 -1.27
C GLY A 605 12.05 34.43 -0.38
N ASN A 606 11.40 33.97 0.68
CA ASN A 606 10.70 34.83 1.65
C ASN A 606 11.58 35.85 2.38
N ARG A 607 12.94 35.69 2.31
CA ARG A 607 13.95 36.55 2.94
C ARG A 607 14.81 37.32 1.94
N GLY A 608 14.31 37.54 0.71
CA GLY A 608 15.01 38.23 -0.37
C GLY A 608 15.70 37.30 -1.36
N GLU A 609 16.64 37.85 -2.16
CA GLU A 609 17.42 37.07 -3.12
C GLU A 609 18.30 36.03 -2.41
N ILE A 610 18.44 34.84 -3.02
CA ILE A 610 19.26 33.73 -2.54
C ILE A 610 20.54 33.69 -3.38
N TYR A 611 21.68 33.69 -2.70
CA TYR A 611 23.02 33.66 -3.28
C TYR A 611 23.75 32.40 -2.91
N GLY A 612 24.39 31.74 -3.87
CA GLY A 612 25.20 30.54 -3.67
C GLY A 612 26.66 30.76 -3.98
N TYR A 613 27.55 30.10 -3.24
CA TYR A 613 28.98 30.07 -3.52
C TYR A 613 29.30 28.95 -4.52
N THR A 614 29.95 29.27 -5.63
CA THR A 614 30.30 28.29 -6.67
C THR A 614 31.74 27.80 -6.55
N GLY A 615 32.66 28.60 -6.02
CA GLY A 615 34.04 28.20 -5.72
C GLY A 615 34.95 27.99 -6.93
N GLU A 616 34.50 28.36 -8.14
CA GLU A 616 35.24 28.20 -9.40
C GLU A 616 35.76 29.53 -9.95
#